data_f52943fe7aa498b74f07df6a09456cd6
#
_entry.id   f52943fe7aa498b74f07df6a09456cd6
#
_cell.length_a   1.000
_cell.length_b   1.000
_cell.length_c   1.000
_cell.angle_alpha   90.00
_cell.angle_beta   90.00
_cell.angle_gamma   90.00
#
_symmetry.space_group_name_H-M   'P 1'
#
loop_
_entity.id
_entity.type
_entity.pdbx_description
1 polymer ?
#
loop_
_entity_poly.entity_id
_entity_poly.type
_entity_poly.pdbx_seq_one_letter_code
_entity_poly.pdbx_strand_id
1 'polypeptide(L)'
;MLFRSVDQNEETEINGAGPQISDAEKKAFMDNLNTIGNGDIVIMAGSLCKNLNSNFYLDIAKKIQKNGAEFVIDTTGQALLDTLPLHPLVVKPNHHELAELFNVTFKNEQEIITYARKLLEQGAKHALVSMAGDGALLVTKDKAYKANAPKGTVINSVGAGDSMIAGFSGTFMDTKDPIESFHVGAACGSATAFSQDIATKEKIDEVYQQINITEI
;
A
#
# COMPACT_ATOMS: atom_id res chain seq x y z
N MET A 1 5.69 17.18 9.82
CA MET A 1 5.12 17.00 11.16
C MET A 1 3.64 16.85 10.96
N LEU A 2 3.08 15.72 11.32
CA LEU A 2 1.66 15.42 11.23
C LEU A 2 1.02 15.80 12.58
N PHE A 3 0.00 16.63 12.57
CA PHE A 3 -0.86 16.86 13.72
C PHE A 3 -2.22 16.29 13.43
N ARG A 4 -2.71 15.49 14.35
CA ARG A 4 -4.03 14.90 14.28
C ARG A 4 -4.86 15.38 15.48
N SER A 5 -6.09 15.78 15.23
CA SER A 5 -7.12 15.96 16.23
C SER A 5 -8.23 14.95 15.99
N VAL A 6 -8.63 14.23 17.01
CA VAL A 6 -9.78 13.33 16.99
C VAL A 6 -10.81 13.93 17.92
N ASP A 7 -11.91 14.44 17.38
CA ASP A 7 -13.12 14.74 18.12
C ASP A 7 -14.17 13.67 17.81
N GLN A 8 -15.23 13.59 18.61
CA GLN A 8 -16.15 12.43 18.76
C GLN A 8 -16.68 11.79 17.45
N ASN A 9 -16.49 12.41 16.26
CA ASN A 9 -16.86 11.86 14.94
C ASN A 9 -16.05 12.39 13.76
N GLU A 10 -15.01 13.20 13.96
CA GLU A 10 -14.21 13.75 12.87
C GLU A 10 -12.73 13.57 13.12
N GLU A 11 -12.02 13.15 12.08
CA GLU A 11 -10.58 13.03 12.05
C GLU A 11 -10.01 14.15 11.17
N THR A 12 -9.19 15.02 11.75
CA THR A 12 -8.52 16.10 11.02
C THR A 12 -7.02 15.86 10.99
N GLU A 13 -6.45 15.79 9.80
CA GLU A 13 -5.02 15.70 9.57
C GLU A 13 -4.44 17.04 9.09
N ILE A 14 -3.37 17.49 9.72
CA ILE A 14 -2.59 18.65 9.26
C ILE A 14 -1.24 18.14 8.75
N ASN A 15 -1.11 18.05 7.44
CA ASN A 15 0.11 17.60 6.78
C ASN A 15 1.06 18.77 6.50
N GLY A 16 2.27 18.71 7.07
CA GLY A 16 3.35 19.64 6.77
C GLY A 16 3.86 19.47 5.33
N ALA A 17 4.39 20.57 4.77
CA ALA A 17 4.87 20.58 3.39
C ALA A 17 6.13 19.72 3.12
N GLY A 18 6.70 19.13 4.17
CA GLY A 18 7.99 18.43 4.09
C GLY A 18 9.18 19.38 3.93
N PRO A 19 10.41 18.86 4.04
CA PRO A 19 11.62 19.62 3.83
C PRO A 19 11.88 19.90 2.34
N GLN A 20 12.78 20.83 2.06
CA GLN A 20 13.39 21.00 0.75
C GLN A 20 14.55 19.99 0.62
N ILE A 21 14.51 19.12 -0.35
CA ILE A 21 15.55 18.13 -0.61
C ILE A 21 16.53 18.70 -1.64
N SER A 22 17.79 18.85 -1.25
CA SER A 22 18.85 19.33 -2.14
C SER A 22 19.26 18.27 -3.17
N ASP A 23 19.92 18.69 -4.25
CA ASP A 23 20.42 17.76 -5.26
C ASP A 23 21.51 16.83 -4.70
N ALA A 24 22.28 17.29 -3.71
CA ALA A 24 23.26 16.44 -3.01
C ALA A 24 22.59 15.34 -2.20
N GLU A 25 21.48 15.64 -1.50
CA GLU A 25 20.70 14.64 -0.76
C GLU A 25 20.01 13.66 -1.70
N LYS A 26 19.42 14.15 -2.81
CA LYS A 26 18.86 13.26 -3.85
C LYS A 26 19.92 12.29 -4.37
N LYS A 27 21.12 12.82 -4.70
CA LYS A 27 22.21 11.99 -5.18
C LYS A 27 22.63 10.96 -4.14
N ALA A 28 22.84 11.37 -2.88
CA ALA A 28 23.20 10.47 -1.79
C ALA A 28 22.15 9.37 -1.59
N PHE A 29 20.86 9.72 -1.63
CA PHE A 29 19.78 8.75 -1.57
C PHE A 29 19.84 7.76 -2.75
N MET A 30 19.97 8.23 -3.98
CA MET A 30 20.07 7.37 -5.16
C MET A 30 21.34 6.50 -5.14
N ASP A 31 22.45 6.99 -4.57
CA ASP A 31 23.69 6.22 -4.42
C ASP A 31 23.50 5.09 -3.39
N ASN A 32 22.75 5.30 -2.30
CA ASN A 32 22.43 4.28 -1.31
C ASN A 32 21.60 3.12 -1.92
N LEU A 33 20.80 3.36 -2.93
CA LEU A 33 20.07 2.29 -3.63
C LEU A 33 20.99 1.30 -4.35
N ASN A 34 22.29 1.57 -4.49
CA ASN A 34 23.25 0.61 -5.06
C ASN A 34 23.50 -0.60 -4.14
N THR A 35 23.13 -0.51 -2.86
CA THR A 35 23.27 -1.62 -1.89
C THR A 35 22.12 -2.62 -1.99
N ILE A 36 21.03 -2.25 -2.69
CA ILE A 36 19.82 -3.04 -2.86
C ILE A 36 20.01 -3.97 -4.06
N GLY A 37 19.56 -5.21 -3.95
CA GLY A 37 19.72 -6.22 -5.01
C GLY A 37 18.69 -7.34 -4.99
N ASN A 38 19.01 -8.41 -5.67
CA ASN A 38 18.12 -9.57 -5.77
C ASN A 38 17.74 -10.13 -4.40
N GLY A 39 16.45 -10.36 -4.18
CA GLY A 39 15.89 -10.81 -2.91
C GLY A 39 15.37 -9.69 -2.01
N ASP A 40 15.72 -8.43 -2.30
CA ASP A 40 15.18 -7.27 -1.56
C ASP A 40 13.82 -6.81 -2.11
N ILE A 41 13.00 -6.28 -1.22
CA ILE A 41 11.76 -5.57 -1.56
C ILE A 41 11.86 -4.15 -1.01
N VAL A 42 11.73 -3.17 -1.90
CA VAL A 42 11.73 -1.74 -1.52
C VAL A 42 10.32 -1.22 -1.49
N ILE A 43 9.89 -0.71 -0.35
CA ILE A 43 8.57 -0.09 -0.20
C ILE A 43 8.71 1.43 -0.38
N MET A 44 7.99 1.98 -1.34
CA MET A 44 7.87 3.42 -1.58
C MET A 44 6.45 3.85 -1.22
N ALA A 45 6.30 4.60 -0.14
CA ALA A 45 5.00 5.04 0.35
C ALA A 45 4.93 6.55 0.57
N GLY A 46 3.72 7.08 0.50
CA GLY A 46 3.41 8.48 0.79
C GLY A 46 3.60 9.44 -0.39
N SER A 47 3.57 10.74 -0.08
CA SER A 47 3.70 11.82 -1.05
C SER A 47 5.13 12.34 -1.16
N LEU A 48 5.51 12.77 -2.35
CA LEU A 48 6.80 13.41 -2.59
C LEU A 48 6.87 14.81 -1.95
N CYS A 49 8.07 15.20 -1.50
CA CYS A 49 8.35 16.56 -1.10
C CYS A 49 8.10 17.52 -2.27
N LYS A 50 7.63 18.75 -1.99
CA LYS A 50 7.17 19.71 -3.02
C LYS A 50 8.19 20.05 -4.10
N ASN A 51 9.47 19.96 -3.78
CA ASN A 51 10.55 20.26 -4.74
C ASN A 51 11.06 19.04 -5.50
N LEU A 52 10.50 17.84 -5.24
CA LEU A 52 10.75 16.66 -6.05
C LEU A 52 9.70 16.60 -7.17
N ASN A 53 10.15 16.26 -8.37
CA ASN A 53 9.24 16.09 -9.50
C ASN A 53 8.50 14.73 -9.39
N SER A 54 7.39 14.61 -10.09
CA SER A 54 6.57 13.38 -10.13
C SER A 54 7.34 12.15 -10.61
N ASN A 55 8.41 12.34 -11.38
CA ASN A 55 9.24 11.25 -11.90
C ASN A 55 10.20 10.66 -10.87
N PHE A 56 10.30 11.24 -9.65
CA PHE A 56 11.27 10.75 -8.66
C PHE A 56 10.99 9.30 -8.25
N TYR A 57 9.73 8.93 -8.03
CA TYR A 57 9.35 7.53 -7.79
C TYR A 57 9.68 6.62 -8.99
N LEU A 58 9.47 7.10 -10.21
CA LEU A 58 9.83 6.37 -11.42
C LEU A 58 11.34 6.13 -11.52
N ASP A 59 12.16 7.14 -11.17
CA ASP A 59 13.62 7.03 -11.20
C ASP A 59 14.13 6.03 -10.15
N ILE A 60 13.54 6.04 -8.94
CA ILE A 60 13.81 5.05 -7.89
C ILE A 60 13.44 3.66 -8.38
N ALA A 61 12.22 3.48 -8.91
CA ALA A 61 11.74 2.19 -9.40
C ALA A 61 12.63 1.60 -10.50
N LYS A 62 13.09 2.42 -11.47
CA LYS A 62 14.05 2.01 -12.50
C LYS A 62 15.37 1.53 -11.89
N LYS A 63 15.86 2.23 -10.87
CA LYS A 63 17.10 1.87 -10.19
C LYS A 63 16.98 0.54 -9.46
N ILE A 64 15.89 0.35 -8.71
CA ILE A 64 15.57 -0.88 -7.98
C ILE A 64 15.49 -2.06 -8.95
N GLN A 65 14.69 -1.91 -10.03
CA GLN A 65 14.54 -2.94 -11.05
C GLN A 65 15.87 -3.31 -11.71
N LYS A 66 16.70 -2.31 -12.04
CA LYS A 66 18.04 -2.54 -12.62
C LYS A 66 18.93 -3.37 -11.68
N ASN A 67 18.77 -3.22 -10.39
CA ASN A 67 19.53 -3.96 -9.38
C ASN A 67 18.96 -5.37 -9.11
N GLY A 68 17.82 -5.74 -9.73
CA GLY A 68 17.18 -7.04 -9.58
C GLY A 68 16.30 -7.17 -8.33
N ALA A 69 16.02 -6.07 -7.64
CA ALA A 69 15.12 -6.05 -6.48
C ALA A 69 13.66 -5.83 -6.92
N GLU A 70 12.72 -6.24 -6.08
CA GLU A 70 11.30 -5.95 -6.20
C GLU A 70 10.97 -4.60 -5.56
N PHE A 71 9.87 -3.98 -5.99
CA PHE A 71 9.38 -2.79 -5.31
C PHE A 71 7.87 -2.80 -5.14
N VAL A 72 7.43 -2.11 -4.11
CA VAL A 72 6.04 -1.83 -3.76
C VAL A 72 5.84 -0.33 -3.86
N ILE A 73 4.70 0.10 -4.39
CA ILE A 73 4.36 1.52 -4.50
C ILE A 73 3.00 1.79 -3.87
N ASP A 74 2.99 2.68 -2.87
CA ASP A 74 1.80 3.18 -2.20
C ASP A 74 1.73 4.70 -2.33
N THR A 75 1.31 5.14 -3.49
CA THR A 75 1.09 6.55 -3.83
C THR A 75 -0.12 6.66 -4.74
N THR A 76 -0.53 7.86 -5.08
CA THR A 76 -1.74 8.11 -5.86
C THR A 76 -1.44 8.87 -7.15
N GLY A 77 -2.45 8.98 -8.01
CA GLY A 77 -2.40 9.80 -9.22
C GLY A 77 -1.35 9.37 -10.23
N GLN A 78 -0.74 10.36 -10.90
CA GLN A 78 0.20 10.12 -11.99
C GLN A 78 1.48 9.39 -11.53
N ALA A 79 1.94 9.65 -10.31
CA ALA A 79 3.14 9.00 -9.77
C ALA A 79 2.98 7.47 -9.66
N LEU A 80 1.78 6.98 -9.31
CA LEU A 80 1.45 5.57 -9.35
C LEU A 80 1.46 5.05 -10.79
N LEU A 81 0.71 5.71 -11.69
CA LEU A 81 0.56 5.26 -13.08
C LEU A 81 1.91 5.16 -13.82
N ASP A 82 2.80 6.11 -13.61
CA ASP A 82 4.13 6.15 -14.25
C ASP A 82 5.02 4.96 -13.83
N THR A 83 4.76 4.36 -12.66
CA THR A 83 5.56 3.22 -12.17
C THR A 83 5.00 1.85 -12.59
N LEU A 84 3.73 1.75 -12.99
CA LEU A 84 3.10 0.48 -13.36
C LEU A 84 3.85 -0.30 -14.45
N PRO A 85 4.36 0.34 -15.54
CA PRO A 85 5.12 -0.36 -16.57
C PRO A 85 6.43 -1.01 -16.08
N LEU A 86 6.87 -0.68 -14.87
CA LEU A 86 8.03 -1.30 -14.23
C LEU A 86 7.65 -2.48 -13.32
N HIS A 87 6.42 -2.96 -13.40
CA HIS A 87 5.92 -4.15 -12.73
C HIS A 87 6.10 -4.16 -11.20
N PRO A 88 5.54 -3.17 -10.46
CA PRO A 88 5.56 -3.21 -9.01
C PRO A 88 4.98 -4.53 -8.48
N LEU A 89 5.59 -5.07 -7.43
CA LEU A 89 5.13 -6.30 -6.77
C LEU A 89 3.67 -6.16 -6.32
N VAL A 90 3.37 -5.03 -5.69
CA VAL A 90 2.00 -4.70 -5.26
C VAL A 90 1.78 -3.19 -5.27
N VAL A 91 0.57 -2.80 -5.61
CA VAL A 91 0.03 -1.46 -5.45
C VAL A 91 -1.13 -1.51 -4.48
N LYS A 92 -1.31 -0.47 -3.64
CA LYS A 92 -2.37 -0.49 -2.62
C LYS A 92 -3.22 0.78 -2.60
N PRO A 93 -4.04 1.08 -3.56
CA PRO A 93 -5.05 2.13 -3.43
C PRO A 93 -6.14 1.70 -2.43
N ASN A 94 -6.75 2.65 -1.72
CA ASN A 94 -8.07 2.42 -1.18
C ASN A 94 -9.12 2.57 -2.30
N HIS A 95 -10.38 2.17 -2.04
CA HIS A 95 -11.42 2.18 -3.07
C HIS A 95 -11.77 3.61 -3.56
N HIS A 96 -11.58 4.65 -2.74
CA HIS A 96 -11.77 6.04 -3.16
C HIS A 96 -10.62 6.50 -4.07
N GLU A 97 -9.37 6.23 -3.70
CA GLU A 97 -8.19 6.53 -4.52
C GLU A 97 -8.25 5.82 -5.87
N LEU A 98 -8.70 4.56 -5.88
CA LEU A 98 -8.90 3.82 -7.12
C LEU A 98 -9.99 4.45 -7.99
N ALA A 99 -11.09 4.91 -7.40
CA ALA A 99 -12.16 5.62 -8.11
C ALA A 99 -11.67 6.95 -8.70
N GLU A 100 -10.92 7.73 -7.92
CA GLU A 100 -10.31 8.98 -8.36
C GLU A 100 -9.32 8.77 -9.50
N LEU A 101 -8.47 7.74 -9.39
CA LEU A 101 -7.45 7.41 -10.41
C LEU A 101 -8.06 7.19 -11.81
N PHE A 102 -9.26 6.61 -11.85
CA PHE A 102 -9.97 6.34 -13.10
C PHE A 102 -11.14 7.31 -13.37
N ASN A 103 -11.33 8.33 -12.52
CA ASN A 103 -12.42 9.30 -12.59
C ASN A 103 -13.81 8.64 -12.69
N VAL A 104 -14.08 7.70 -11.78
CA VAL A 104 -15.34 6.92 -11.71
C VAL A 104 -15.89 6.88 -10.30
N THR A 105 -17.15 6.41 -10.18
CA THR A 105 -17.76 6.07 -8.89
C THR A 105 -18.20 4.61 -8.94
N PHE A 106 -17.75 3.81 -7.99
CA PHE A 106 -18.12 2.40 -7.92
C PHE A 106 -19.49 2.22 -7.30
N LYS A 107 -20.30 1.34 -7.90
CA LYS A 107 -21.64 0.96 -7.42
C LYS A 107 -21.62 -0.34 -6.63
N ASN A 108 -20.61 -1.16 -6.82
CA ASN A 108 -20.47 -2.47 -6.20
C ASN A 108 -19.00 -2.93 -6.24
N GLU A 109 -18.74 -4.00 -5.52
CA GLU A 109 -17.41 -4.61 -5.39
C GLU A 109 -16.86 -5.13 -6.73
N GLN A 110 -17.72 -5.64 -7.61
CA GLN A 110 -17.29 -6.14 -8.92
C GLN A 110 -16.70 -5.04 -9.81
N GLU A 111 -17.19 -3.82 -9.69
CA GLU A 111 -16.59 -2.67 -10.36
C GLU A 111 -15.21 -2.34 -9.78
N ILE A 112 -15.03 -2.42 -8.46
CA ILE A 112 -13.72 -2.23 -7.82
C ILE A 112 -12.72 -3.25 -8.36
N ILE A 113 -13.08 -4.54 -8.41
CA ILE A 113 -12.24 -5.60 -8.97
C ILE A 113 -11.89 -5.32 -10.44
N THR A 114 -12.88 -4.88 -11.23
CA THR A 114 -12.67 -4.56 -12.64
C THR A 114 -11.64 -3.46 -12.83
N TYR A 115 -11.69 -2.41 -12.00
CA TYR A 115 -10.72 -1.31 -12.09
C TYR A 115 -9.36 -1.66 -11.47
N ALA A 116 -9.34 -2.49 -10.42
CA ALA A 116 -8.08 -3.02 -9.90
C ALA A 116 -7.36 -3.90 -10.96
N ARG A 117 -8.09 -4.68 -11.76
CA ARG A 117 -7.51 -5.44 -12.89
C ARG A 117 -6.84 -4.55 -13.91
N LYS A 118 -7.33 -3.32 -14.15
CA LYS A 118 -6.67 -2.36 -15.05
C LYS A 118 -5.29 -1.93 -14.57
N LEU A 119 -5.04 -1.95 -13.25
CA LEU A 119 -3.69 -1.71 -12.72
C LEU A 119 -2.74 -2.87 -13.04
N LEU A 120 -3.25 -4.10 -13.01
CA LEU A 120 -2.49 -5.28 -13.42
C LEU A 120 -2.22 -5.28 -14.93
N GLU A 121 -3.21 -4.93 -15.75
CA GLU A 121 -3.06 -4.78 -17.20
C GLU A 121 -2.00 -3.75 -17.58
N GLN A 122 -1.81 -2.71 -16.73
CA GLN A 122 -0.79 -1.69 -16.90
C GLN A 122 0.57 -2.10 -16.32
N GLY A 123 0.65 -3.25 -15.61
CA GLY A 123 1.93 -3.83 -15.21
C GLY A 123 2.05 -4.26 -13.75
N ALA A 124 1.20 -3.81 -12.84
CA ALA A 124 1.27 -4.26 -11.44
C ALA A 124 1.11 -5.80 -11.35
N LYS A 125 1.89 -6.45 -10.49
CA LYS A 125 1.76 -7.91 -10.29
C LYS A 125 0.55 -8.24 -9.41
N HIS A 126 0.28 -7.43 -8.39
CA HIS A 126 -0.86 -7.55 -7.49
C HIS A 126 -1.46 -6.17 -7.19
N ALA A 127 -2.76 -6.13 -6.96
CA ALA A 127 -3.43 -4.95 -6.43
C ALA A 127 -4.16 -5.30 -5.13
N LEU A 128 -3.82 -4.59 -4.05
CA LEU A 128 -4.56 -4.59 -2.80
C LEU A 128 -5.51 -3.40 -2.82
N VAL A 129 -6.78 -3.61 -2.51
CA VAL A 129 -7.72 -2.49 -2.40
C VAL A 129 -8.34 -2.51 -1.01
N SER A 130 -8.02 -1.53 -0.18
CA SER A 130 -8.63 -1.40 1.14
C SER A 130 -10.00 -0.73 1.05
N MET A 131 -10.99 -1.26 1.80
CA MET A 131 -12.38 -0.81 1.78
C MET A 131 -12.91 -0.47 3.19
N ALA A 132 -12.01 -0.12 4.10
CA ALA A 132 -12.34 0.20 5.49
C ALA A 132 -13.20 -0.90 6.15
N GLY A 133 -14.40 -0.56 6.65
CA GLY A 133 -15.32 -1.51 7.29
C GLY A 133 -15.84 -2.64 6.39
N ASP A 134 -15.64 -2.57 5.08
CA ASP A 134 -16.01 -3.63 4.12
C ASP A 134 -14.87 -4.64 3.87
N GLY A 135 -13.72 -4.46 4.54
CA GLY A 135 -12.57 -5.33 4.44
C GLY A 135 -11.58 -4.90 3.37
N ALA A 136 -11.03 -5.85 2.63
CA ALA A 136 -10.06 -5.58 1.58
C ALA A 136 -10.16 -6.61 0.45
N LEU A 137 -9.61 -6.25 -0.72
CA LEU A 137 -9.51 -7.12 -1.88
C LEU A 137 -8.04 -7.32 -2.26
N LEU A 138 -7.70 -8.53 -2.64
CA LEU A 138 -6.50 -8.86 -3.39
C LEU A 138 -6.91 -9.23 -4.81
N VAL A 139 -6.41 -8.52 -5.79
CA VAL A 139 -6.58 -8.88 -7.21
C VAL A 139 -5.25 -9.35 -7.75
N THR A 140 -5.23 -10.58 -8.27
CA THR A 140 -4.11 -11.20 -8.96
C THR A 140 -4.43 -11.30 -10.45
N LYS A 141 -3.49 -11.77 -11.25
CA LYS A 141 -3.68 -11.95 -12.69
C LYS A 141 -4.95 -12.75 -13.03
N ASP A 142 -5.19 -13.83 -12.31
CA ASP A 142 -6.24 -14.80 -12.67
C ASP A 142 -7.46 -14.73 -11.74
N LYS A 143 -7.30 -14.29 -10.51
CA LYS A 143 -8.29 -14.39 -9.44
C LYS A 143 -8.44 -13.13 -8.64
N ALA A 144 -9.54 -13.03 -7.92
CA ALA A 144 -9.75 -12.03 -6.88
C ALA A 144 -10.12 -12.70 -5.56
N TYR A 145 -9.67 -12.11 -4.46
CA TYR A 145 -9.89 -12.60 -3.11
C TYR A 145 -10.37 -11.46 -2.23
N LYS A 146 -11.25 -11.78 -1.31
CA LYS A 146 -11.77 -10.85 -0.30
C LYS A 146 -11.35 -11.29 1.10
N ALA A 147 -10.84 -10.34 1.86
CA ALA A 147 -10.71 -10.43 3.30
C ALA A 147 -11.91 -9.71 3.94
N ASN A 148 -12.61 -10.37 4.89
CA ASN A 148 -13.63 -9.68 5.67
C ASN A 148 -12.98 -8.65 6.60
N ALA A 149 -13.74 -7.64 7.00
CA ALA A 149 -13.35 -6.77 8.10
C ALA A 149 -13.47 -7.55 9.43
N PRO A 150 -12.41 -7.62 10.25
CA PRO A 150 -12.50 -8.20 11.59
C PRO A 150 -13.31 -7.29 12.51
N LYS A 151 -13.82 -7.86 13.60
CA LYS A 151 -14.56 -7.09 14.61
C LYS A 151 -13.60 -6.34 15.52
N GLY A 152 -13.81 -5.04 15.70
CA GLY A 152 -13.01 -4.20 16.56
C GLY A 152 -13.51 -2.77 16.57
N THR A 153 -12.96 -1.97 17.48
CA THR A 153 -13.22 -0.53 17.54
C THR A 153 -12.04 0.18 16.87
N VAL A 154 -12.32 0.96 15.83
CA VAL A 154 -11.30 1.79 15.18
C VAL A 154 -10.88 2.89 16.17
N ILE A 155 -9.61 2.90 16.53
CA ILE A 155 -9.00 3.88 17.42
C ILE A 155 -8.20 4.89 16.60
N ASN A 156 -7.43 4.39 15.62
CA ASN A 156 -6.53 5.20 14.80
C ASN A 156 -6.34 4.56 13.42
N SER A 157 -6.84 5.20 12.36
CA SER A 157 -6.68 4.68 11.00
C SER A 157 -5.33 5.01 10.35
N VAL A 158 -4.55 5.93 10.93
CA VAL A 158 -3.23 6.34 10.40
C VAL A 158 -2.25 5.17 10.50
N GLY A 159 -1.53 4.90 9.41
CA GLY A 159 -0.57 3.81 9.33
C GLY A 159 -1.18 2.43 9.09
N ALA A 160 -2.52 2.29 9.07
CA ALA A 160 -3.16 1.00 8.77
C ALA A 160 -2.81 0.51 7.36
N GLY A 161 -2.78 1.42 6.37
CA GLY A 161 -2.35 1.11 5.01
C GLY A 161 -0.89 0.69 4.92
N ASP A 162 0.00 1.43 5.58
CA ASP A 162 1.44 1.11 5.64
C ASP A 162 1.67 -0.24 6.32
N SER A 163 0.95 -0.51 7.42
CA SER A 163 1.00 -1.80 8.12
C SER A 163 0.51 -2.96 7.25
N MET A 164 -0.54 -2.75 6.43
CA MET A 164 -1.02 -3.75 5.48
C MET A 164 0.06 -4.08 4.43
N ILE A 165 0.71 -3.07 3.87
CA ILE A 165 1.81 -3.26 2.91
C ILE A 165 3.00 -3.96 3.57
N ALA A 166 3.37 -3.56 4.79
CA ALA A 166 4.48 -4.17 5.50
C ALA A 166 4.23 -5.66 5.75
N GLY A 167 3.03 -6.01 6.23
CA GLY A 167 2.62 -7.40 6.44
C GLY A 167 2.60 -8.22 5.13
N PHE A 168 2.03 -7.65 4.06
CA PHE A 168 2.02 -8.28 2.74
C PHE A 168 3.45 -8.53 2.24
N SER A 169 4.27 -7.48 2.23
CA SER A 169 5.61 -7.53 1.62
C SER A 169 6.56 -8.46 2.37
N GLY A 170 6.53 -8.40 3.72
CA GLY A 170 7.36 -9.28 4.55
C GLY A 170 6.99 -10.75 4.36
N THR A 171 5.70 -11.08 4.42
CA THR A 171 5.24 -12.45 4.21
C THR A 171 5.52 -12.93 2.79
N PHE A 172 5.35 -12.07 1.78
CA PHE A 172 5.64 -12.42 0.38
C PHE A 172 7.14 -12.66 0.16
N MET A 173 7.99 -11.94 0.84
CA MET A 173 9.43 -12.17 0.76
C MET A 173 9.80 -13.60 1.16
N ASP A 174 9.16 -14.12 2.21
CA ASP A 174 9.45 -15.45 2.76
C ASP A 174 8.72 -16.57 2.03
N THR A 175 7.44 -16.39 1.72
CA THR A 175 6.54 -17.47 1.25
C THR A 175 6.35 -17.48 -0.26
N LYS A 176 6.43 -16.34 -0.93
CA LYS A 176 6.02 -16.11 -2.33
C LYS A 176 4.53 -16.42 -2.58
N ASP A 177 3.73 -16.55 -1.53
CA ASP A 177 2.29 -16.79 -1.60
C ASP A 177 1.53 -15.47 -1.42
N PRO A 178 0.86 -14.95 -2.46
CA PRO A 178 0.12 -13.70 -2.37
C PRO A 178 -1.14 -13.79 -1.49
N ILE A 179 -1.70 -14.99 -1.31
CA ILE A 179 -2.93 -15.18 -0.50
C ILE A 179 -2.57 -15.11 0.97
N GLU A 180 -1.54 -15.85 1.40
CA GLU A 180 -1.03 -15.77 2.77
C GLU A 180 -0.51 -14.36 3.09
N SER A 181 0.20 -13.75 2.14
CA SER A 181 0.67 -12.35 2.26
C SER A 181 -0.49 -11.37 2.45
N PHE A 182 -1.58 -11.58 1.73
CA PHE A 182 -2.78 -10.77 1.85
C PHE A 182 -3.46 -10.96 3.22
N HIS A 183 -3.53 -12.19 3.71
CA HIS A 183 -4.09 -12.51 5.02
C HIS A 183 -3.33 -11.77 6.14
N VAL A 184 -1.99 -11.93 6.17
CA VAL A 184 -1.14 -11.23 7.15
C VAL A 184 -1.23 -9.72 6.97
N GLY A 185 -1.21 -9.21 5.74
CA GLY A 185 -1.35 -7.78 5.46
C GLY A 185 -2.66 -7.20 5.99
N ALA A 186 -3.78 -7.88 5.73
CA ALA A 186 -5.10 -7.46 6.24
C ALA A 186 -5.15 -7.47 7.77
N ALA A 187 -4.51 -8.46 8.42
CA ALA A 187 -4.39 -8.52 9.86
C ALA A 187 -3.57 -7.35 10.42
N CYS A 188 -2.41 -7.06 9.83
CA CYS A 188 -1.55 -5.93 10.23
C CYS A 188 -2.28 -4.59 10.13
N GLY A 189 -2.95 -4.34 8.99
CA GLY A 189 -3.70 -3.10 8.78
C GLY A 189 -4.85 -2.93 9.75
N SER A 190 -5.66 -3.98 9.94
CA SER A 190 -6.81 -3.94 10.86
C SER A 190 -6.37 -3.84 12.32
N ALA A 191 -5.33 -4.57 12.72
CA ALA A 191 -4.78 -4.50 14.08
C ALA A 191 -4.25 -3.09 14.39
N THR A 192 -3.58 -2.44 13.44
CA THR A 192 -3.11 -1.05 13.58
C THR A 192 -4.30 -0.09 13.72
N ALA A 193 -5.36 -0.26 12.90
CA ALA A 193 -6.56 0.56 13.04
C ALA A 193 -7.25 0.42 14.42
N PHE A 194 -7.09 -0.71 15.10
CA PHE A 194 -7.61 -0.98 16.43
C PHE A 194 -6.64 -0.63 17.57
N SER A 195 -5.53 0.01 17.27
CA SER A 195 -4.48 0.39 18.20
C SER A 195 -4.29 1.91 18.25
N GLN A 196 -3.71 2.44 19.33
CA GLN A 196 -3.36 3.86 19.41
C GLN A 196 -2.19 4.23 18.49
N ASP A 197 -1.30 3.27 18.25
CA ASP A 197 -0.13 3.36 17.39
C ASP A 197 -0.03 2.08 16.55
N ILE A 198 1.07 1.85 15.86
CA ILE A 198 1.33 0.60 15.11
C ILE A 198 1.10 -0.60 16.03
N ALA A 199 0.36 -1.59 15.53
CA ALA A 199 -0.05 -2.75 16.32
C ALA A 199 1.15 -3.59 16.79
N THR A 200 1.03 -4.15 17.99
CA THR A 200 1.95 -5.17 18.48
C THR A 200 1.70 -6.52 17.79
N LYS A 201 2.70 -7.40 17.84
CA LYS A 201 2.57 -8.75 17.28
C LYS A 201 1.37 -9.51 17.86
N GLU A 202 1.15 -9.42 19.16
CA GLU A 202 0.04 -10.10 19.85
C GLU A 202 -1.31 -9.61 19.32
N LYS A 203 -1.45 -8.30 19.05
CA LYS A 203 -2.67 -7.73 18.47
C LYS A 203 -2.87 -8.18 17.01
N ILE A 204 -1.80 -8.28 16.25
CA ILE A 204 -1.85 -8.81 14.88
C ILE A 204 -2.29 -10.28 14.90
N ASP A 205 -1.70 -11.10 15.77
CA ASP A 205 -2.05 -12.54 15.91
C ASP A 205 -3.52 -12.73 16.32
N GLU A 206 -4.05 -11.88 17.22
CA GLU A 206 -5.47 -11.87 17.61
C GLU A 206 -6.39 -11.56 16.42
N VAL A 207 -6.05 -10.53 15.64
CA VAL A 207 -6.85 -10.08 14.49
C VAL A 207 -6.76 -11.05 13.34
N TYR A 208 -5.59 -11.66 13.10
CA TYR A 208 -5.37 -12.66 12.07
C TYR A 208 -6.38 -13.81 12.17
N GLN A 209 -6.70 -14.28 13.38
CA GLN A 209 -7.67 -15.38 13.61
C GLN A 209 -9.10 -14.99 13.25
N GLN A 210 -9.41 -13.72 13.06
CA GLN A 210 -10.77 -13.24 12.72
C GLN A 210 -10.95 -13.01 11.22
N ILE A 211 -9.85 -13.03 10.46
CA ILE A 211 -9.88 -12.76 9.02
C ILE A 211 -10.04 -14.08 8.25
N ASN A 212 -10.98 -14.07 7.33
CA ASN A 212 -11.19 -15.16 6.39
C ASN A 212 -10.97 -14.64 4.98
N ILE A 213 -10.19 -15.38 4.21
CA ILE A 213 -9.97 -15.08 2.79
C ILE A 213 -10.89 -15.94 1.96
N THR A 214 -11.66 -15.32 1.08
CA THR A 214 -12.60 -16.00 0.17
C THR A 214 -12.26 -15.64 -1.27
N GLU A 215 -12.17 -16.64 -2.15
CA GLU A 215 -12.08 -16.40 -3.61
C GLU A 215 -13.44 -15.95 -4.13
N ILE A 216 -13.46 -14.91 -5.00
CA ILE A 216 -14.67 -14.26 -5.51
C ILE A 216 -14.61 -14.01 -7.03
#